data_4e17a05df109c347e084e6773f700004
#
_entry.id   4e17a05df109c347e084e6773f700004
#
_cell.length_a   1.000
_cell.length_b   1.000
_cell.length_c   1.000
_cell.angle_alpha   90.00
_cell.angle_beta   90.00
_cell.angle_gamma   90.00
#
_symmetry.space_group_name_H-M   'P 1'
#
loop_
_entity.id
_entity.type
_entity.pdbx_description
1 polymer ?
#
loop_
_entity_poly.entity_id
_entity_poly.type
_entity_poly.pdbx_seq_one_letter_code
_entity_poly.pdbx_strand_id
1 'polypeptide(L)'
;MQTDLFTPVTIAPPVNQRAKILKALIEKPYISEGADFPGLNGFRIRLTEIRRELETAGVFIHSVKHTFQGEFSEGWCKRHFLLSGDRDKAVEVYDRINK
;
A
#
# COMPACT_ATOMS: atom_id res chain seq x y z
N MET A 1 -24.87 19.09 -8.74
CA MET A 1 -23.91 18.07 -9.00
C MET A 1 -22.79 18.07 -7.99
N GLN A 2 -22.54 16.96 -7.49
CA GLN A 2 -21.54 16.83 -6.50
C GLN A 2 -20.14 17.01 -7.07
N THR A 3 -19.31 17.71 -6.36
CA THR A 3 -17.90 17.73 -6.71
C THR A 3 -17.24 16.43 -6.34
N ASP A 4 -16.26 16.04 -7.10
CA ASP A 4 -15.59 14.78 -6.89
C ASP A 4 -14.30 14.89 -6.10
N LEU A 5 -14.09 16.02 -5.43
CA LEU A 5 -12.88 16.21 -4.63
C LEU A 5 -12.71 15.16 -3.56
N PHE A 6 -13.81 14.69 -2.99
CA PHE A 6 -13.80 13.71 -1.91
C PHE A 6 -14.29 12.34 -2.34
N THR A 7 -14.55 12.17 -3.63
CA THR A 7 -14.96 10.87 -4.13
C THR A 7 -13.74 9.96 -4.20
N PRO A 8 -13.77 8.82 -3.53
CA PRO A 8 -12.65 7.89 -3.61
C PRO A 8 -12.45 7.41 -5.04
N VAL A 9 -11.21 7.18 -5.40
CA VAL A 9 -10.92 6.54 -6.68
C VAL A 9 -11.52 5.15 -6.66
N THR A 10 -12.37 4.85 -7.66
CA THR A 10 -12.96 3.53 -7.78
C THR A 10 -11.99 2.61 -8.48
N ILE A 11 -11.55 1.58 -7.80
CA ILE A 11 -10.66 0.58 -8.37
C ILE A 11 -11.29 -0.79 -8.20
N ALA A 12 -10.98 -1.68 -9.13
CA ALA A 12 -11.54 -3.01 -9.14
C ALA A 12 -11.12 -3.78 -7.89
N PRO A 13 -11.92 -4.76 -7.44
CA PRO A 13 -11.51 -5.61 -6.32
C PRO A 13 -10.23 -6.37 -6.67
N PRO A 14 -9.35 -6.61 -5.69
CA PRO A 14 -8.10 -7.30 -5.96
C PRO A 14 -8.33 -8.79 -6.22
N VAL A 15 -7.65 -9.32 -7.23
CA VAL A 15 -7.75 -10.74 -7.59
C VAL A 15 -6.51 -11.54 -7.18
N ASN A 16 -5.50 -10.88 -6.60
CA ASN A 16 -4.30 -11.56 -6.11
C ASN A 16 -3.73 -10.78 -4.94
N GLN A 17 -2.74 -11.38 -4.26
CA GLN A 17 -2.17 -10.77 -3.06
C GLN A 17 -1.43 -9.46 -3.33
N ARG A 18 -0.72 -9.38 -4.45
CA ARG A 18 0.00 -8.15 -4.81
C ARG A 18 -0.97 -7.00 -5.00
N ALA A 19 -2.06 -7.25 -5.72
CA ALA A 19 -3.07 -6.24 -5.93
C ALA A 19 -3.73 -5.82 -4.61
N LYS A 20 -3.96 -6.76 -3.71
CA LYS A 20 -4.54 -6.46 -2.41
C LYS A 20 -3.67 -5.50 -1.61
N ILE A 21 -2.37 -5.74 -1.60
CA ILE A 21 -1.44 -4.88 -0.87
C ILE A 21 -1.36 -3.50 -1.53
N LEU A 22 -1.27 -3.47 -2.86
CA LEU A 22 -1.19 -2.19 -3.58
C LEU A 22 -2.47 -1.37 -3.41
N LYS A 23 -3.63 -2.02 -3.42
CA LYS A 23 -4.90 -1.34 -3.17
C LYS A 23 -4.89 -0.64 -1.81
N ALA A 24 -4.40 -1.32 -0.78
CA ALA A 24 -4.29 -0.72 0.54
C ALA A 24 -3.33 0.46 0.55
N LEU A 25 -2.20 0.38 -0.16
CA LEU A 25 -1.27 1.50 -0.28
C LEU A 25 -1.92 2.71 -0.96
N ILE A 26 -2.78 2.47 -1.93
CA ILE A 26 -3.47 3.55 -2.64
C ILE A 26 -4.52 4.21 -1.76
N GLU A 27 -5.28 3.41 -1.02
CA GLU A 27 -6.44 3.89 -0.29
C GLU A 27 -6.14 4.40 1.11
N LYS A 28 -5.09 3.89 1.75
CA LYS A 28 -4.78 4.23 3.14
C LYS A 28 -3.61 5.19 3.22
N PRO A 29 -3.55 6.00 4.27
CA PRO A 29 -2.39 6.89 4.49
C PRO A 29 -1.09 6.12 4.63
N TYR A 30 -1.13 4.92 5.20
CA TYR A 30 0.02 4.04 5.32
C TYR A 30 -0.48 2.63 5.63
N ILE A 31 0.37 1.65 5.40
CA ILE A 31 0.10 0.26 5.78
C ILE A 31 1.29 -0.28 6.58
N SER A 32 1.03 -1.29 7.39
CA SER A 32 2.08 -2.02 8.07
C SER A 32 1.72 -3.51 8.04
N GLU A 33 2.74 -4.34 8.04
CA GLU A 33 2.58 -5.78 7.84
C GLU A 33 1.64 -6.42 8.85
N GLY A 34 1.91 -6.20 10.14
CA GLY A 34 1.17 -6.90 11.19
C GLY A 34 -0.23 -6.37 11.40
N ALA A 35 -0.45 -5.07 11.18
CA ALA A 35 -1.73 -4.44 11.45
C ALA A 35 -2.71 -4.61 10.30
N ASP A 36 -2.25 -4.50 9.07
CA ASP A 36 -3.12 -4.50 7.89
C ASP A 36 -3.25 -5.87 7.25
N PHE A 37 -2.25 -6.72 7.41
CA PHE A 37 -2.23 -8.04 6.77
C PHE A 37 -1.80 -9.12 7.75
N PRO A 38 -2.52 -9.29 8.85
CA PRO A 38 -2.17 -10.31 9.84
C PRO A 38 -2.28 -11.70 9.20
N GLY A 39 -1.25 -12.50 9.38
CA GLY A 39 -1.25 -13.86 8.86
C GLY A 39 -0.97 -13.99 7.37
N LEU A 40 -0.69 -12.89 6.67
CA LEU A 40 -0.34 -12.98 5.26
C LEU A 40 1.11 -13.42 5.11
N ASN A 41 1.29 -14.60 4.54
CA ASN A 41 2.62 -15.12 4.28
C ASN A 41 3.24 -14.42 3.08
N GLY A 42 4.52 -14.09 3.20
CA GLY A 42 5.25 -13.52 2.07
C GLY A 42 4.96 -12.05 1.81
N PHE A 43 4.47 -11.31 2.81
CA PHE A 43 4.19 -9.89 2.66
C PHE A 43 5.39 -9.14 2.09
N ARG A 44 6.59 -9.37 2.64
CA ARG A 44 7.79 -8.66 2.20
C ARG A 44 8.16 -8.98 0.76
N ILE A 45 7.97 -10.22 0.35
CA ILE A 45 8.23 -10.65 -1.03
C ILE A 45 7.25 -9.94 -1.96
N ARG A 46 5.97 -9.94 -1.61
CA ARG A 46 4.95 -9.27 -2.42
C ARG A 46 5.20 -7.77 -2.48
N LEU A 47 5.58 -7.16 -1.36
CA LEU A 47 5.89 -5.74 -1.34
C LEU A 47 7.07 -5.41 -2.24
N THR A 48 8.10 -6.26 -2.25
CA THR A 48 9.25 -6.09 -3.14
C THR A 48 8.83 -6.17 -4.61
N GLU A 49 7.96 -7.11 -4.95
CA GLU A 49 7.44 -7.23 -6.31
C GLU A 49 6.66 -5.98 -6.72
N ILE A 50 5.80 -5.50 -5.84
CA ILE A 50 5.03 -4.28 -6.09
C ILE A 50 5.96 -3.08 -6.26
N ARG A 51 6.97 -2.98 -5.41
CA ARG A 51 7.95 -1.89 -5.48
C ARG A 51 8.60 -1.83 -6.85
N ARG A 52 9.00 -2.98 -7.39
CA ARG A 52 9.60 -3.03 -8.73
C ARG A 52 8.64 -2.53 -9.80
N GLU A 53 7.39 -2.98 -9.73
CA GLU A 53 6.39 -2.55 -10.71
C GLU A 53 6.13 -1.04 -10.61
N LEU A 54 6.03 -0.51 -9.40
CA LEU A 54 5.80 0.92 -9.21
C LEU A 54 7.00 1.74 -9.68
N GLU A 55 8.21 1.28 -9.43
CA GLU A 55 9.41 2.01 -9.83
C GLU A 55 9.50 2.15 -11.35
N THR A 56 9.00 1.19 -12.11
CA THR A 56 8.96 1.34 -13.58
C THR A 56 8.07 2.49 -14.02
N ALA A 57 7.10 2.87 -13.19
CA ALA A 57 6.23 4.01 -13.46
C ALA A 57 6.69 5.30 -12.77
N GLY A 58 7.84 5.26 -12.11
CA GLY A 58 8.37 6.42 -11.40
C GLY A 58 7.74 6.64 -10.03
N VAL A 59 7.09 5.63 -9.48
CA VAL A 59 6.43 5.70 -8.18
C VAL A 59 7.26 4.92 -7.15
N PHE A 60 7.47 5.50 -5.99
CA PHE A 60 8.29 4.89 -4.95
C PHE A 60 7.47 4.66 -3.69
N ILE A 61 7.65 3.49 -3.08
CA ILE A 61 7.07 3.21 -1.78
C ILE A 61 8.02 3.76 -0.73
N HIS A 62 7.51 4.62 0.12
CA HIS A 62 8.27 5.18 1.24
C HIS A 62 8.02 4.33 2.47
N SER A 63 9.06 4.15 3.27
CA SER A 63 8.95 3.34 4.48
C SER A 63 9.59 4.09 5.63
N VAL A 64 8.87 4.18 6.75
CA VAL A 64 9.39 4.81 7.96
C VAL A 64 9.19 3.88 9.14
N LYS A 65 10.14 3.90 10.05
CA LYS A 65 10.05 3.14 11.29
C LYS A 65 9.11 3.86 12.25
N HIS A 66 8.17 3.13 12.80
CA HIS A 66 7.28 3.64 13.83
C HIS A 66 7.53 2.84 15.11
N THR A 67 7.85 3.56 16.19
CA THR A 67 8.09 2.94 17.50
C THR A 67 6.85 3.15 18.36
N PHE A 68 6.45 2.12 19.08
CA PHE A 68 5.33 2.20 20.00
C PHE A 68 5.69 1.55 21.32
N GLN A 69 5.01 2.01 22.39
CA GLN A 69 5.21 1.50 23.72
C GLN A 69 4.12 0.48 24.02
N GLY A 70 4.51 -0.78 24.20
CA GLY A 70 3.61 -1.81 24.66
C GLY A 70 3.49 -1.80 26.17
N GLU A 71 2.58 -2.62 26.68
CA GLU A 71 2.36 -2.70 28.13
C GLU A 71 3.60 -3.20 28.86
N PHE A 72 4.30 -4.15 28.26
CA PHE A 72 5.46 -4.78 28.89
C PHE A 72 6.77 -4.55 28.15
N SER A 73 6.72 -3.98 26.96
CA SER A 73 7.93 -3.78 26.18
C SER A 73 7.68 -2.74 25.09
N GLU A 74 8.79 -2.23 24.55
CA GLU A 74 8.72 -1.40 23.37
C GLU A 74 8.68 -2.26 22.13
N GLY A 75 7.97 -1.79 21.10
CA GLY A 75 7.95 -2.44 19.82
C GLY A 75 8.14 -1.43 18.71
N TRP A 76 8.32 -1.93 17.49
CA TRP A 76 8.38 -1.07 16.33
C TRP A 76 7.83 -1.82 15.12
N CYS A 77 7.41 -1.04 14.14
CA CYS A 77 6.99 -1.57 12.86
C CYS A 77 7.38 -0.59 11.77
N LYS A 78 7.39 -1.05 10.53
CA LYS A 78 7.57 -0.15 9.39
C LYS A 78 6.21 0.23 8.85
N ARG A 79 6.03 1.50 8.59
CA ARG A 79 4.86 2.01 7.89
C ARG A 79 5.27 2.34 6.46
N HIS A 80 4.52 1.80 5.51
CA HIS A 80 4.78 1.98 4.09
C HIS A 80 3.68 2.85 3.52
N PHE A 81 4.05 3.79 2.64
CA PHE A 81 3.06 4.69 2.07
C PHE A 81 3.51 5.22 0.71
N LEU A 82 2.53 5.72 -0.03
CA LEU A 82 2.76 6.42 -1.29
C LEU A 82 2.51 7.90 -1.08
N LEU A 83 3.22 8.73 -1.82
CA LEU A 83 2.91 10.16 -1.85
C LEU A 83 1.58 10.35 -2.58
N SER A 84 0.77 11.31 -2.10
CA SER A 84 -0.56 11.52 -2.65
C SER A 84 -0.53 11.88 -4.13
N GLY A 85 0.51 12.57 -4.58
CA GLY A 85 0.65 12.93 -5.99
C GLY A 85 0.95 11.75 -6.91
N ASP A 86 1.33 10.61 -6.36
CA ASP A 86 1.68 9.42 -7.15
C ASP A 86 0.54 8.40 -7.22
N ARG A 87 -0.57 8.68 -6.57
CA ARG A 87 -1.66 7.69 -6.49
C ARG A 87 -2.28 7.35 -7.84
N ASP A 88 -2.41 8.34 -8.72
CA ASP A 88 -2.98 8.08 -10.04
C ASP A 88 -2.10 7.11 -10.84
N LYS A 89 -0.79 7.29 -10.79
CA LYS A 89 0.14 6.36 -11.44
C LYS A 89 0.09 4.99 -10.80
N ALA A 90 -0.07 4.95 -9.47
CA ALA A 90 -0.19 3.68 -8.77
C ALA A 90 -1.45 2.92 -9.18
N VAL A 91 -2.55 3.62 -9.44
CA VAL A 91 -3.77 2.99 -9.94
C VAL A 91 -3.53 2.34 -11.30
N GLU A 92 -2.78 2.99 -12.18
CA GLU A 92 -2.44 2.41 -13.48
C GLU A 92 -1.64 1.10 -13.31
N VAL A 93 -0.68 1.11 -12.38
CA VAL A 93 0.09 -0.10 -12.07
C VAL A 93 -0.82 -1.18 -11.48
N TYR A 94 -1.74 -0.78 -10.60
CA TYR A 94 -2.70 -1.68 -10.01
C TYR A 94 -3.52 -2.40 -11.08
N ASP A 95 -4.03 -1.65 -12.04
CA ASP A 95 -4.83 -2.25 -13.12
C ASP A 95 -4.01 -3.24 -13.93
N ARG A 96 -2.72 -2.97 -14.10
CA ARG A 96 -1.83 -3.87 -14.83
C ARG A 96 -1.56 -5.17 -14.09
N ILE A 97 -1.37 -5.11 -12.78
CA ILE A 97 -1.02 -6.30 -11.99
C ILE A 97 -2.23 -7.05 -11.46
N ASN A 98 -3.41 -6.44 -11.48
CA ASN A 98 -4.64 -7.05 -10.96
C ASN A 98 -5.28 -7.95 -12.02
N LYS A 99 -4.65 -9.07 -12.24
CA LYS A 99 -5.12 -10.01 -13.27
C LYS A 99 -5.15 -11.42 -12.74
#